data_62218c704e6f7c603b8adddaacc5f458
#
_entry.id   62218c704e6f7c603b8adddaacc5f458
#
_cell.length_a   1.000
_cell.length_b   1.000
_cell.length_c   1.000
_cell.angle_alpha   90.00
_cell.angle_beta   90.00
_cell.angle_gamma   90.00
#
_symmetry.space_group_name_H-M   'P 1'
#
loop_
_entity.id
_entity.type
_entity.pdbx_description
1 polymer ?
#
loop_
_entity_poly.entity_id
_entity_poly.type
_entity_poly.pdbx_seq_one_letter_code
_entity_poly.pdbx_strand_id
1 'polypeptide(L)'
;MSDEDLQRTVQVNHAGQPEVGDAAEVRRAPRRKVVAAIGGVTLVAGVSVTAGIVAAIRDSNPKTTTAGAVPTARRSGENATPSPSPSITVSHRPATAVATKPQYYVDNAGPKAIALTMDDGPHPVYTPQVLEILRDHGIKATFNMIGSQVGANLSIVREVSAAGHTITNHTWNHADLTHETYKEVCSQMDRCNDALAQANQSPSIFRAPYGNWSGSVFQACASRGLQPVDWSVDPRDWDTAHVDTQDIVHTVLRTTRAHDIILEHDGGGVRRNTVAAMKIFIPKLIAEGYNFVAM
;
A
#
# COMPACT_ATOMS: atom_id res chain seq x y z
N MET A 1 34.85 37.39 -2.93
CA MET A 1 34.22 36.08 -2.71
C MET A 1 33.42 35.82 -3.95
N SER A 2 33.96 34.95 -4.78
CA SER A 2 33.53 34.67 -6.15
C SER A 2 32.49 33.56 -6.18
N ASP A 3 31.64 33.61 -7.21
CA ASP A 3 30.47 32.72 -7.48
C ASP A 3 30.76 31.24 -7.71
N GLU A 4 31.85 30.68 -7.20
CA GLU A 4 32.28 29.31 -7.45
C GLU A 4 31.92 28.30 -6.33
N ASP A 5 31.30 28.71 -5.24
CA ASP A 5 31.05 27.83 -4.07
C ASP A 5 29.64 27.23 -3.99
N LEU A 6 28.80 27.35 -5.03
CA LEU A 6 27.40 26.92 -5.00
C LEU A 6 27.04 25.69 -5.89
N GLN A 7 28.04 24.94 -6.33
CA GLN A 7 27.77 23.68 -7.05
C GLN A 7 28.38 22.44 -6.38
N ARG A 8 27.98 22.15 -5.16
CA ARG A 8 28.14 20.80 -4.62
C ARG A 8 26.90 19.98 -4.93
N THR A 9 26.87 19.44 -6.13
CA THR A 9 25.92 18.39 -6.54
C THR A 9 26.11 17.18 -5.62
N VAL A 10 25.16 16.92 -4.76
CA VAL A 10 25.08 15.65 -4.03
C VAL A 10 24.68 14.59 -5.06
N GLN A 11 25.67 13.87 -5.58
CA GLN A 11 25.41 12.62 -6.30
C GLN A 11 24.92 11.58 -5.28
N VAL A 12 23.62 11.31 -5.31
CA VAL A 12 23.06 10.13 -4.64
C VAL A 12 23.33 8.96 -5.56
N ASN A 13 24.33 8.14 -5.24
CA ASN A 13 24.60 6.91 -5.95
C ASN A 13 23.50 5.88 -5.60
N HIS A 14 22.56 5.69 -6.50
CA HIS A 14 21.64 4.57 -6.51
C HIS A 14 22.34 3.31 -7.06
N ALA A 15 23.27 2.74 -6.33
CA ALA A 15 23.85 1.45 -6.69
C ALA A 15 24.54 0.85 -5.46
N GLY A 16 23.77 0.18 -4.65
CA GLY A 16 24.24 -0.73 -3.62
C GLY A 16 23.88 -2.18 -3.97
N GLN A 17 24.23 -2.63 -5.17
CA GLN A 17 24.33 -4.06 -5.45
C GLN A 17 25.81 -4.45 -5.52
N PRO A 18 26.25 -5.53 -4.82
CA PRO A 18 27.61 -6.00 -4.94
C PRO A 18 27.82 -6.61 -6.33
N GLU A 19 28.87 -6.16 -7.04
CA GLU A 19 29.36 -6.83 -8.22
C GLU A 19 29.74 -8.28 -7.87
N VAL A 20 29.28 -9.20 -8.69
CA VAL A 20 29.64 -10.62 -8.63
C VAL A 20 31.09 -10.74 -9.08
N GLY A 21 32.00 -10.69 -8.14
CA GLY A 21 33.39 -11.02 -8.33
C GLY A 21 33.57 -12.54 -8.45
N ASP A 22 34.44 -12.89 -9.35
CA ASP A 22 34.80 -14.21 -9.85
C ASP A 22 35.05 -15.27 -8.77
N ALA A 23 34.68 -16.50 -9.08
CA ALA A 23 34.72 -17.67 -8.20
C ALA A 23 36.12 -17.99 -7.72
N ALA A 24 36.35 -17.79 -6.43
CA ALA A 24 37.47 -18.44 -5.71
C ALA A 24 36.91 -19.53 -4.80
N GLU A 25 37.40 -20.73 -5.05
CA GLU A 25 37.14 -22.00 -4.41
C GLU A 25 37.23 -21.92 -2.86
N VAL A 26 36.13 -22.03 -2.13
CA VAL A 26 36.13 -22.18 -0.67
C VAL A 26 35.80 -23.61 -0.31
N ARG A 27 36.82 -24.26 0.28
CA ARG A 27 36.84 -25.63 0.77
C ARG A 27 35.70 -25.91 1.75
N ARG A 28 34.97 -26.99 1.50
CA ARG A 28 33.90 -27.52 2.35
C ARG A 28 34.45 -28.03 3.67
N ALA A 29 33.99 -27.51 4.80
CA ALA A 29 34.15 -28.10 6.14
C ALA A 29 33.04 -29.13 6.42
N PRO A 30 33.31 -30.19 7.19
CA PRO A 30 32.40 -31.34 7.32
C PRO A 30 31.21 -31.05 8.26
N ARG A 31 30.03 -31.50 7.85
CA ARG A 31 28.77 -31.46 8.62
C ARG A 31 28.90 -32.34 9.89
N ARG A 32 28.79 -31.73 11.05
CA ARG A 32 28.55 -32.46 12.31
C ARG A 32 27.07 -32.79 12.41
N LYS A 33 26.74 -34.10 12.51
CA LYS A 33 25.42 -34.62 12.81
C LYS A 33 25.07 -34.29 14.26
N VAL A 34 23.98 -33.58 14.51
CA VAL A 34 23.40 -33.47 15.85
C VAL A 34 22.28 -34.52 15.93
N VAL A 35 22.47 -35.43 16.89
CA VAL A 35 21.53 -36.50 17.24
C VAL A 35 20.47 -35.85 18.14
N ALA A 36 19.21 -35.85 17.74
CA ALA A 36 18.08 -35.42 18.57
C ALA A 36 17.69 -36.57 19.51
N ALA A 37 17.74 -36.28 20.82
CA ALA A 37 17.22 -37.18 21.85
C ALA A 37 15.70 -36.97 21.96
N ILE A 38 14.97 -38.05 21.80
CA ILE A 38 13.51 -38.12 21.97
C ILE A 38 13.24 -38.35 23.47
N GLY A 39 12.68 -37.33 24.12
CA GLY A 39 12.12 -37.46 25.47
C GLY A 39 10.62 -37.48 25.41
N GLY A 40 10.00 -38.65 25.69
CA GLY A 40 8.57 -38.80 25.74
C GLY A 40 8.00 -38.17 27.02
N VAL A 41 6.84 -37.56 26.91
CA VAL A 41 5.95 -37.21 28.01
C VAL A 41 4.56 -37.69 27.69
N THR A 42 4.04 -38.45 28.62
CA THR A 42 2.82 -39.24 28.63
C THR A 42 1.55 -38.37 28.61
N LEU A 43 0.57 -38.82 27.82
CA LEU A 43 -0.79 -38.33 27.78
C LEU A 43 -1.53 -38.66 29.11
N VAL A 44 -2.26 -37.68 29.65
CA VAL A 44 -3.39 -37.96 30.56
C VAL A 44 -4.66 -37.38 29.91
N ALA A 45 -5.56 -38.33 29.60
CA ALA A 45 -6.87 -38.01 29.08
C ALA A 45 -7.80 -37.56 30.22
N GLY A 46 -8.47 -36.45 30.02
CA GLY A 46 -9.59 -36.01 30.84
C GLY A 46 -10.82 -35.85 29.97
N VAL A 47 -11.73 -36.81 30.03
CA VAL A 47 -13.06 -36.79 29.41
C VAL A 47 -13.98 -35.98 30.32
N SER A 48 -14.63 -34.96 29.79
CA SER A 48 -15.84 -34.42 30.42
C SER A 48 -16.93 -34.24 29.37
N VAL A 49 -17.91 -35.11 29.50
CA VAL A 49 -19.19 -35.09 28.78
C VAL A 49 -20.12 -34.15 29.53
N THR A 50 -20.71 -33.17 28.87
CA THR A 50 -21.99 -32.62 29.32
C THR A 50 -22.95 -32.52 28.17
N ALA A 51 -24.03 -33.26 28.37
CA ALA A 51 -25.17 -33.41 27.48
C ALA A 51 -26.19 -32.26 27.64
N GLY A 52 -26.91 -32.03 26.56
CA GLY A 52 -28.34 -31.67 26.63
C GLY A 52 -28.65 -30.19 26.40
N ILE A 53 -29.32 -29.87 25.31
CA ILE A 53 -30.81 -29.75 25.28
C ILE A 53 -31.21 -29.51 23.83
N VAL A 54 -32.01 -30.47 23.31
CA VAL A 54 -32.78 -30.31 22.07
C VAL A 54 -34.08 -29.61 22.46
N ALA A 55 -34.38 -28.48 21.84
CA ALA A 55 -35.72 -27.92 21.86
C ALA A 55 -36.27 -27.88 20.43
N ALA A 56 -37.19 -28.80 20.19
CA ALA A 56 -38.05 -28.80 19.02
C ALA A 56 -39.11 -27.69 19.16
N ILE A 57 -39.29 -26.89 18.14
CA ILE A 57 -40.46 -26.02 18.01
C ILE A 57 -41.16 -26.38 16.70
N ARG A 58 -42.45 -26.70 16.93
CA ARG A 58 -43.46 -27.23 16.03
C ARG A 58 -43.82 -26.27 14.89
N ASP A 59 -44.14 -26.95 13.77
CA ASP A 59 -45.02 -26.48 12.70
C ASP A 59 -46.33 -25.86 13.22
N SER A 60 -46.72 -24.76 12.58
CA SER A 60 -48.09 -24.32 12.58
C SER A 60 -48.40 -23.66 11.22
N ASN A 61 -48.97 -24.43 10.33
CA ASN A 61 -49.64 -23.96 9.13
C ASN A 61 -51.15 -23.81 9.44
N PRO A 62 -51.85 -22.82 9.01
CA PRO A 62 -53.24 -22.94 8.65
C PRO A 62 -53.51 -22.62 7.18
N LYS A 63 -54.31 -23.55 6.66
CA LYS A 63 -54.89 -23.58 5.31
C LYS A 63 -56.00 -22.54 5.09
N THR A 64 -56.13 -22.23 3.78
CA THR A 64 -57.36 -22.03 2.97
C THR A 64 -58.27 -20.85 3.27
N THR A 65 -58.61 -20.03 2.24
CA THR A 65 -59.59 -20.13 1.15
C THR A 65 -59.74 -18.70 0.59
N THR A 66 -59.97 -18.35 -0.62
CA THR A 66 -61.01 -18.62 -1.61
C THR A 66 -60.75 -17.82 -2.89
N ALA A 67 -61.27 -18.30 -3.98
CA ALA A 67 -61.24 -17.79 -5.34
C ALA A 67 -61.84 -16.37 -5.50
N GLY A 68 -61.26 -15.60 -6.39
CA GLY A 68 -61.82 -14.36 -6.92
C GLY A 68 -61.31 -14.11 -8.35
N ALA A 69 -62.26 -13.95 -9.24
CA ALA A 69 -62.26 -13.97 -10.68
C ALA A 69 -61.21 -13.12 -11.41
N VAL A 70 -60.76 -13.61 -12.55
CA VAL A 70 -60.03 -12.96 -13.61
C VAL A 70 -60.92 -11.93 -14.34
N PRO A 71 -60.39 -10.76 -14.73
CA PRO A 71 -60.77 -10.14 -16.00
C PRO A 71 -59.56 -10.10 -16.94
N THR A 72 -59.71 -10.75 -18.05
CA THR A 72 -58.94 -10.62 -19.28
C THR A 72 -58.96 -9.19 -19.78
N ALA A 73 -57.82 -8.50 -19.76
CA ALA A 73 -57.60 -7.32 -20.53
C ALA A 73 -56.51 -7.55 -21.57
N ARG A 74 -56.92 -7.68 -22.81
CA ARG A 74 -56.10 -7.59 -24.02
C ARG A 74 -55.34 -6.27 -23.97
N ARG A 75 -54.01 -6.31 -24.01
CA ARG A 75 -53.21 -5.13 -24.36
C ARG A 75 -52.29 -5.47 -25.51
N SER A 76 -52.47 -4.62 -26.52
CA SER A 76 -51.75 -4.51 -27.76
C SER A 76 -50.24 -4.40 -27.53
N GLY A 77 -49.48 -5.04 -28.45
CA GLY A 77 -48.04 -4.93 -28.47
C GLY A 77 -47.57 -3.50 -28.73
N GLU A 78 -46.72 -3.02 -27.85
CA GLU A 78 -45.79 -1.92 -28.13
C GLU A 78 -44.39 -2.49 -28.08
N ASN A 79 -43.74 -2.43 -29.24
CA ASN A 79 -42.33 -2.69 -29.40
C ASN A 79 -41.55 -1.64 -28.57
N ALA A 80 -41.14 -2.01 -27.37
CA ALA A 80 -40.16 -1.24 -26.61
C ALA A 80 -38.78 -1.45 -27.24
N THR A 81 -38.29 -0.51 -27.97
CA THR A 81 -36.89 -0.38 -28.36
C THR A 81 -36.04 -0.38 -27.13
N PRO A 82 -34.96 -1.21 -27.05
CA PRO A 82 -34.08 -1.19 -25.88
C PRO A 82 -33.42 0.19 -25.78
N SER A 83 -33.64 0.84 -24.64
CA SER A 83 -32.96 2.06 -24.28
C SER A 83 -31.46 1.79 -24.22
N PRO A 84 -30.58 2.61 -24.83
CA PRO A 84 -29.16 2.42 -24.76
C PRO A 84 -28.72 2.48 -23.29
N SER A 85 -28.02 1.46 -22.83
CA SER A 85 -27.29 1.46 -21.55
C SER A 85 -26.44 2.73 -21.46
N PRO A 86 -26.43 3.41 -20.30
CA PRO A 86 -25.55 4.57 -20.13
C PRO A 86 -24.12 4.11 -20.32
N SER A 87 -23.48 4.57 -21.38
CA SER A 87 -22.04 4.47 -21.55
C SER A 87 -21.41 5.24 -20.40
N ILE A 88 -20.74 4.52 -19.51
CA ILE A 88 -19.90 5.14 -18.48
C ILE A 88 -18.76 5.82 -19.23
N THR A 89 -18.86 7.11 -19.42
CA THR A 89 -17.76 7.94 -19.92
C THR A 89 -16.71 7.94 -18.81
N VAL A 90 -15.68 7.11 -18.95
CA VAL A 90 -14.50 7.20 -18.09
C VAL A 90 -13.91 8.58 -18.34
N SER A 91 -14.10 9.48 -17.39
CA SER A 91 -13.48 10.81 -17.41
C SER A 91 -11.98 10.62 -17.31
N HIS A 92 -11.28 10.58 -18.42
CA HIS A 92 -9.83 10.58 -18.44
C HIS A 92 -9.37 11.93 -17.90
N ARG A 93 -8.61 11.89 -16.80
CA ARG A 93 -7.89 13.07 -16.32
C ARG A 93 -7.02 13.58 -17.48
N PRO A 94 -6.97 14.92 -17.71
CA PRO A 94 -6.16 15.47 -18.80
C PRO A 94 -4.69 15.02 -18.67
N ALA A 95 -4.08 14.67 -19.80
CA ALA A 95 -2.66 14.34 -19.85
C ALA A 95 -1.84 15.53 -19.35
N THR A 96 -0.85 15.26 -18.51
CA THR A 96 0.07 16.27 -17.98
C THR A 96 1.36 16.30 -18.81
N ALA A 97 2.20 17.31 -18.61
CA ALA A 97 3.54 17.32 -19.20
C ALA A 97 4.35 16.11 -18.69
N VAL A 98 5.14 15.50 -19.58
CA VAL A 98 5.97 14.35 -19.21
C VAL A 98 7.09 14.83 -18.28
N ALA A 99 7.11 14.34 -17.05
CA ALA A 99 8.17 14.58 -16.10
C ALA A 99 9.46 13.85 -16.53
N THR A 100 10.60 14.36 -16.13
CA THR A 100 11.92 13.74 -16.39
C THR A 100 12.56 13.19 -15.12
N LYS A 101 11.96 13.48 -13.96
CA LYS A 101 12.33 12.97 -12.65
C LYS A 101 11.10 12.94 -11.74
N PRO A 102 11.06 12.07 -10.71
CA PRO A 102 10.00 12.12 -9.71
C PRO A 102 10.18 13.32 -8.77
N GLN A 103 9.14 13.63 -8.03
CA GLN A 103 9.20 14.57 -6.91
C GLN A 103 9.77 13.86 -5.69
N TYR A 104 10.76 14.47 -5.04
CA TYR A 104 11.43 13.95 -3.85
C TYR A 104 11.05 14.69 -2.57
N TYR A 105 10.40 15.85 -2.68
CA TYR A 105 10.10 16.76 -1.58
C TYR A 105 8.67 17.26 -1.66
N VAL A 106 8.08 17.60 -0.52
CA VAL A 106 6.74 18.22 -0.48
C VAL A 106 6.84 19.70 -0.83
N ASP A 107 6.03 20.15 -1.78
CA ASP A 107 5.98 21.54 -2.18
C ASP A 107 4.88 22.30 -1.42
N ASN A 108 5.12 23.56 -1.11
CA ASN A 108 4.15 24.57 -0.64
C ASN A 108 3.30 24.17 0.60
N ALA A 109 3.80 23.29 1.45
CA ALA A 109 3.06 22.77 2.60
C ALA A 109 3.39 23.45 3.94
N GLY A 110 4.17 24.54 3.91
CA GLY A 110 4.61 25.27 5.10
C GLY A 110 6.06 24.97 5.54
N PRO A 111 6.64 25.77 6.45
CA PRO A 111 8.09 25.83 6.66
C PRO A 111 8.71 24.56 7.27
N LYS A 112 7.95 23.74 7.95
CA LYS A 112 8.39 22.46 8.54
C LYS A 112 7.48 21.29 8.15
N ALA A 113 6.86 21.35 6.97
CA ALA A 113 6.08 20.25 6.45
C ALA A 113 6.99 19.08 6.08
N ILE A 114 6.52 17.87 6.36
CA ILE A 114 7.10 16.60 5.91
C ILE A 114 5.98 15.66 5.50
N ALA A 115 6.23 14.74 4.58
CA ALA A 115 5.29 13.66 4.27
C ALA A 115 5.80 12.33 4.79
N LEU A 116 4.96 11.60 5.51
CA LEU A 116 5.17 10.20 5.81
C LEU A 116 4.44 9.37 4.76
N THR A 117 5.14 8.43 4.14
CA THR A 117 4.58 7.55 3.11
C THR A 117 4.74 6.09 3.48
N MET A 118 3.69 5.30 3.20
CA MET A 118 3.61 3.88 3.52
C MET A 118 3.46 3.09 2.22
N ASP A 119 4.41 2.23 1.90
CA ASP A 119 4.43 1.44 0.67
C ASP A 119 3.98 -0.01 0.91
N ASP A 120 3.59 -0.70 -0.18
CA ASP A 120 3.26 -2.12 -0.26
C ASP A 120 1.95 -2.56 0.42
N GLY A 121 1.21 -1.66 1.04
CA GLY A 121 -0.12 -1.96 1.55
C GLY A 121 -1.19 -2.13 0.42
N PRO A 122 -2.44 -2.40 0.79
CA PRO A 122 -2.95 -2.61 2.14
C PRO A 122 -2.62 -4.00 2.70
N HIS A 123 -2.22 -4.08 3.96
CA HIS A 123 -1.90 -5.32 4.65
C HIS A 123 -2.84 -5.55 5.85
N PRO A 124 -3.44 -6.77 6.03
CA PRO A 124 -4.48 -6.99 7.03
C PRO A 124 -4.02 -6.83 8.49
N VAL A 125 -2.71 -6.90 8.74
CA VAL A 125 -2.15 -6.78 10.09
C VAL A 125 -1.50 -5.43 10.33
N TYR A 126 -0.70 -4.94 9.39
CA TYR A 126 0.14 -3.76 9.64
C TYR A 126 -0.53 -2.44 9.30
N THR A 127 -1.32 -2.37 8.21
CA THR A 127 -2.04 -1.13 7.85
C THR A 127 -2.95 -0.64 8.99
N PRO A 128 -3.75 -1.50 9.68
CA PRO A 128 -4.54 -1.06 10.83
C PRO A 128 -3.68 -0.55 12.00
N GLN A 129 -2.51 -1.15 12.27
CA GLN A 129 -1.62 -0.68 13.33
C GLN A 129 -1.00 0.68 13.01
N VAL A 130 -0.66 0.91 11.73
CA VAL A 130 -0.20 2.22 11.25
C VAL A 130 -1.31 3.26 11.41
N LEU A 131 -2.54 2.95 11.00
CA LEU A 131 -3.69 3.85 11.15
C LEU A 131 -3.95 4.23 12.61
N GLU A 132 -3.81 3.28 13.55
CA GLU A 132 -3.93 3.56 14.98
C GLU A 132 -2.89 4.59 15.42
N ILE A 133 -1.62 4.42 15.06
CA ILE A 133 -0.55 5.35 15.41
C ILE A 133 -0.82 6.74 14.82
N LEU A 134 -1.20 6.82 13.54
CA LEU A 134 -1.48 8.09 12.87
C LEU A 134 -2.66 8.82 13.52
N ARG A 135 -3.72 8.09 13.89
CA ARG A 135 -4.88 8.61 14.61
C ARG A 135 -4.50 9.15 15.99
N ASP A 136 -3.70 8.40 16.76
CA ASP A 136 -3.32 8.76 18.12
C ASP A 136 -2.47 10.04 18.17
N HIS A 137 -1.78 10.34 17.07
CA HIS A 137 -1.01 11.59 16.93
C HIS A 137 -1.73 12.67 16.10
N GLY A 138 -2.93 12.39 15.58
CA GLY A 138 -3.71 13.34 14.78
C GLY A 138 -3.07 13.73 13.44
N ILE A 139 -2.17 12.92 12.90
CA ILE A 139 -1.43 13.20 11.66
C ILE A 139 -2.00 12.45 10.46
N LYS A 140 -1.67 12.95 9.26
CA LYS A 140 -2.03 12.31 8.00
C LYS A 140 -0.79 11.80 7.27
N ALA A 141 -0.99 10.75 6.48
CA ALA A 141 0.06 10.09 5.70
C ALA A 141 -0.44 9.76 4.29
N THR A 142 0.47 9.33 3.43
CA THR A 142 0.18 8.86 2.07
C THR A 142 0.47 7.38 1.98
N PHE A 143 -0.48 6.60 1.42
CA PHE A 143 -0.37 5.15 1.28
C PHE A 143 -0.26 4.79 -0.20
N ASN A 144 0.90 4.28 -0.62
CA ASN A 144 1.17 3.80 -1.97
C ASN A 144 0.78 2.32 -2.05
N MET A 145 -0.42 2.05 -2.57
CA MET A 145 -1.04 0.73 -2.47
C MET A 145 -0.77 -0.14 -3.70
N ILE A 146 -0.48 -1.41 -3.46
CA ILE A 146 -0.37 -2.44 -4.50
C ILE A 146 -1.78 -2.93 -4.87
N GLY A 147 -2.16 -2.79 -6.15
CA GLY A 147 -3.51 -3.09 -6.63
C GLY A 147 -3.97 -4.53 -6.34
N SER A 148 -3.08 -5.51 -6.44
CA SER A 148 -3.41 -6.93 -6.17
C SER A 148 -3.78 -7.22 -4.70
N GLN A 149 -3.40 -6.34 -3.77
CA GLN A 149 -3.74 -6.46 -2.36
C GLN A 149 -5.10 -5.84 -2.01
N VAL A 150 -5.61 -4.94 -2.87
CA VAL A 150 -6.81 -4.14 -2.61
C VAL A 150 -8.05 -5.02 -2.46
N GLY A 151 -8.28 -5.96 -3.39
CA GLY A 151 -9.52 -6.74 -3.42
C GLY A 151 -9.80 -7.50 -2.13
N ALA A 152 -8.77 -8.14 -1.56
CA ALA A 152 -8.87 -8.87 -0.29
C ALA A 152 -8.97 -7.95 0.94
N ASN A 153 -8.63 -6.66 0.80
CA ASN A 153 -8.51 -5.70 1.90
C ASN A 153 -9.32 -4.41 1.67
N LEU A 154 -10.43 -4.49 0.91
CA LEU A 154 -11.27 -3.32 0.56
C LEU A 154 -11.75 -2.52 1.77
N SER A 155 -12.04 -3.19 2.90
CA SER A 155 -12.43 -2.50 4.13
C SER A 155 -11.32 -1.62 4.68
N ILE A 156 -10.08 -2.10 4.62
CA ILE A 156 -8.90 -1.36 5.07
C ILE A 156 -8.64 -0.16 4.14
N VAL A 157 -8.76 -0.33 2.82
CA VAL A 157 -8.63 0.79 1.88
C VAL A 157 -9.65 1.89 2.18
N ARG A 158 -10.91 1.51 2.46
CA ARG A 158 -11.95 2.46 2.85
C ARG A 158 -11.66 3.13 4.19
N GLU A 159 -11.10 2.40 5.14
CA GLU A 159 -10.70 2.94 6.45
C GLU A 159 -9.57 3.98 6.31
N VAL A 160 -8.54 3.69 5.51
CA VAL A 160 -7.46 4.63 5.18
C VAL A 160 -8.04 5.92 4.57
N SER A 161 -8.94 5.79 3.61
CA SER A 161 -9.59 6.92 2.96
C SER A 161 -10.49 7.72 3.93
N ALA A 162 -11.33 7.02 4.72
CA ALA A 162 -12.23 7.65 5.68
C ALA A 162 -11.47 8.39 6.78
N ALA A 163 -10.27 7.93 7.14
CA ALA A 163 -9.37 8.60 8.07
C ALA A 163 -8.70 9.85 7.46
N GLY A 164 -8.92 10.14 6.17
CA GLY A 164 -8.41 11.34 5.49
C GLY A 164 -6.94 11.24 5.07
N HIS A 165 -6.44 10.04 4.90
CA HIS A 165 -5.13 9.79 4.30
C HIS A 165 -5.23 9.78 2.76
N THR A 166 -4.12 10.09 2.09
CA THR A 166 -4.05 9.99 0.63
C THR A 166 -3.72 8.55 0.22
N ILE A 167 -4.40 8.06 -0.80
CA ILE A 167 -4.15 6.74 -1.40
C ILE A 167 -3.61 6.95 -2.80
N THR A 168 -2.53 6.26 -3.14
CA THR A 168 -1.81 6.40 -4.40
C THR A 168 -1.59 5.06 -5.08
N ASN A 169 -1.12 5.08 -6.33
CA ASN A 169 -0.88 3.90 -7.12
C ASN A 169 0.57 3.42 -6.97
N HIS A 170 0.76 2.14 -6.59
CA HIS A 170 2.06 1.49 -6.48
C HIS A 170 2.16 0.22 -7.34
N THR A 171 1.65 0.31 -8.58
CA THR A 171 1.51 -0.80 -9.53
C THR A 171 0.50 -1.87 -9.11
N TRP A 172 0.23 -2.81 -10.02
CA TRP A 172 -0.66 -3.94 -9.72
C TRP A 172 -0.04 -4.95 -8.76
N ASN A 173 1.22 -5.35 -8.98
CA ASN A 173 1.86 -6.46 -8.26
C ASN A 173 3.32 -6.19 -7.85
N HIS A 174 3.69 -4.90 -7.70
CA HIS A 174 5.03 -4.47 -7.32
C HIS A 174 6.13 -4.89 -8.32
N ALA A 175 5.81 -4.88 -9.63
CA ALA A 175 6.78 -5.20 -10.67
C ALA A 175 7.86 -4.10 -10.80
N ASP A 176 9.11 -4.50 -11.02
CA ASP A 176 10.14 -3.57 -11.49
C ASP A 176 9.83 -3.14 -12.94
N LEU A 177 9.60 -1.85 -13.13
CA LEU A 177 9.17 -1.29 -14.40
C LEU A 177 10.32 -0.80 -15.29
N THR A 178 11.57 -0.98 -14.87
CA THR A 178 12.75 -0.41 -15.53
C THR A 178 12.87 -0.88 -16.99
N HIS A 179 12.59 -2.16 -17.21
CA HIS A 179 12.74 -2.81 -18.54
C HIS A 179 11.40 -3.13 -19.19
N GLU A 180 10.29 -2.73 -18.57
CA GLU A 180 8.96 -2.99 -19.12
C GLU A 180 8.63 -2.06 -20.29
N THR A 181 7.87 -2.58 -21.24
CA THR A 181 7.36 -1.76 -22.34
C THR A 181 6.33 -0.74 -21.82
N TYR A 182 6.15 0.34 -22.56
CA TYR A 182 5.11 1.33 -22.23
C TYR A 182 3.73 0.70 -22.00
N LYS A 183 3.36 -0.31 -22.80
CA LYS A 183 2.09 -1.02 -22.67
C LYS A 183 1.97 -1.80 -21.35
N GLU A 184 3.04 -2.46 -20.95
CA GLU A 184 3.09 -3.22 -19.70
C GLU A 184 3.05 -2.29 -18.49
N VAL A 185 3.83 -1.21 -18.51
CA VAL A 185 3.77 -0.15 -17.48
C VAL A 185 2.34 0.40 -17.37
N CYS A 186 1.71 0.72 -18.50
CA CYS A 186 0.32 1.16 -18.52
C CYS A 186 -0.62 0.13 -17.88
N SER A 187 -0.47 -1.14 -18.22
CA SER A 187 -1.28 -2.22 -17.65
C SER A 187 -1.13 -2.35 -16.12
N GLN A 188 0.09 -2.17 -15.60
CA GLN A 188 0.35 -2.18 -14.16
C GLN A 188 -0.38 -1.03 -13.44
N MET A 189 -0.32 0.17 -14.01
CA MET A 189 -0.98 1.34 -13.44
C MET A 189 -2.51 1.25 -13.53
N ASP A 190 -3.05 0.84 -14.69
CA ASP A 190 -4.49 0.78 -14.93
C ASP A 190 -5.15 -0.27 -14.03
N ARG A 191 -4.59 -1.45 -13.94
CA ARG A 191 -5.10 -2.52 -13.06
C ARG A 191 -5.11 -2.10 -11.58
N CYS A 192 -4.12 -1.35 -11.14
CA CYS A 192 -4.10 -0.81 -9.80
C CYS A 192 -5.19 0.24 -9.61
N ASN A 193 -5.34 1.17 -10.55
CA ASN A 193 -6.41 2.17 -10.51
C ASN A 193 -7.80 1.52 -10.49
N ASP A 194 -8.02 0.49 -11.32
CA ASP A 194 -9.29 -0.25 -11.37
C ASP A 194 -9.60 -0.95 -10.04
N ALA A 195 -8.58 -1.50 -9.38
CA ALA A 195 -8.75 -2.08 -8.06
C ALA A 195 -9.10 -1.03 -7.00
N LEU A 196 -8.39 0.10 -6.99
CA LEU A 196 -8.63 1.20 -6.05
C LEU A 196 -10.00 1.87 -6.28
N ALA A 197 -10.48 1.89 -7.52
CA ALA A 197 -11.82 2.40 -7.85
C ALA A 197 -12.95 1.60 -7.17
N GLN A 198 -12.75 0.33 -6.81
CA GLN A 198 -13.71 -0.47 -6.03
C GLN A 198 -13.92 0.06 -4.60
N ALA A 199 -12.97 0.86 -4.12
CA ALA A 199 -13.06 1.60 -2.86
C ALA A 199 -13.35 3.10 -3.08
N ASN A 200 -13.83 3.49 -4.27
CA ASN A 200 -14.06 4.88 -4.70
C ASN A 200 -12.81 5.76 -4.64
N GLN A 201 -11.63 5.18 -4.88
CA GLN A 201 -10.37 5.94 -4.93
C GLN A 201 -9.97 6.21 -6.38
N SER A 202 -9.47 7.43 -6.62
CA SER A 202 -8.94 7.87 -7.92
C SER A 202 -7.57 8.52 -7.70
N PRO A 203 -6.49 7.73 -7.71
CA PRO A 203 -5.15 8.24 -7.45
C PRO A 203 -4.73 9.36 -8.41
N SER A 204 -3.98 10.31 -7.87
CA SER A 204 -3.32 11.36 -8.66
C SER A 204 -1.81 11.26 -8.60
N ILE A 205 -1.30 10.34 -7.81
CA ILE A 205 0.12 10.10 -7.55
C ILE A 205 0.46 8.67 -7.91
N PHE A 206 1.67 8.48 -8.43
CA PHE A 206 2.27 7.18 -8.70
C PHE A 206 3.66 7.12 -8.08
N ARG A 207 3.97 6.03 -7.40
CA ARG A 207 5.32 5.68 -6.98
C ARG A 207 5.76 4.40 -7.68
N ALA A 208 6.95 4.45 -8.31
CA ALA A 208 7.53 3.27 -8.94
C ALA A 208 8.10 2.34 -7.87
N PRO A 209 7.84 1.02 -7.95
CA PRO A 209 8.52 0.05 -7.10
C PRO A 209 10.04 0.21 -7.16
N TYR A 210 10.70 0.01 -6.02
CA TYR A 210 12.16 0.11 -5.86
C TYR A 210 12.76 1.50 -6.13
N GLY A 211 11.95 2.55 -6.38
CA GLY A 211 12.43 3.84 -6.88
C GLY A 211 12.99 3.77 -8.30
N ASN A 212 12.61 2.75 -9.07
CA ASN A 212 13.10 2.47 -10.42
C ASN A 212 12.25 3.17 -11.48
N TRP A 213 12.82 4.15 -12.15
CA TRP A 213 12.15 4.98 -13.15
C TRP A 213 12.73 4.77 -14.55
N SER A 214 11.86 4.86 -15.56
CA SER A 214 12.24 4.83 -16.98
C SER A 214 11.41 5.83 -17.79
N GLY A 215 11.82 6.09 -19.03
CA GLY A 215 11.05 6.94 -19.93
C GLY A 215 9.62 6.45 -20.14
N SER A 216 9.42 5.12 -20.20
CA SER A 216 8.09 4.49 -20.32
C SER A 216 7.22 4.78 -19.09
N VAL A 217 7.81 4.79 -17.88
CA VAL A 217 7.10 5.09 -16.63
C VAL A 217 6.64 6.55 -16.62
N PHE A 218 7.52 7.50 -16.94
CA PHE A 218 7.14 8.93 -16.99
C PHE A 218 6.07 9.22 -18.05
N GLN A 219 6.16 8.59 -19.22
CA GLN A 219 5.13 8.72 -20.26
C GLN A 219 3.77 8.14 -19.79
N ALA A 220 3.79 6.98 -19.13
CA ALA A 220 2.59 6.36 -18.61
C ALA A 220 1.94 7.20 -17.51
N CYS A 221 2.73 7.80 -16.61
CA CYS A 221 2.25 8.74 -15.61
C CYS A 221 1.58 9.95 -16.28
N ALA A 222 2.25 10.59 -17.23
CA ALA A 222 1.71 11.77 -17.93
C ALA A 222 0.40 11.48 -18.64
N SER A 223 0.30 10.33 -19.34
CA SER A 223 -0.92 9.94 -20.06
C SER A 223 -2.12 9.65 -19.15
N ARG A 224 -1.88 9.42 -17.86
CA ARG A 224 -2.90 9.12 -16.84
C ARG A 224 -3.13 10.26 -15.86
N GLY A 225 -2.41 11.38 -16.01
CA GLY A 225 -2.44 12.50 -15.08
C GLY A 225 -1.94 12.12 -13.68
N LEU A 226 -1.03 11.14 -13.60
CA LEU A 226 -0.39 10.73 -12.36
C LEU A 226 0.90 11.52 -12.16
N GLN A 227 1.11 12.04 -10.96
CA GLN A 227 2.35 12.71 -10.58
C GLN A 227 3.35 11.66 -10.10
N PRO A 228 4.56 11.57 -10.71
CA PRO A 228 5.61 10.71 -10.22
C PRO A 228 6.18 11.24 -8.90
N VAL A 229 6.20 10.41 -7.85
CA VAL A 229 6.70 10.78 -6.52
C VAL A 229 7.62 9.69 -6.01
N ASP A 230 8.72 10.11 -5.39
CA ASP A 230 9.70 9.25 -4.73
C ASP A 230 9.88 9.66 -3.27
N TRP A 231 11.05 9.48 -2.69
CA TRP A 231 11.38 9.84 -1.31
C TRP A 231 12.76 10.49 -1.22
N SER A 232 12.99 11.22 -0.13
CA SER A 232 14.29 11.81 0.22
C SER A 232 14.89 11.21 1.49
N VAL A 233 14.08 10.51 2.31
CA VAL A 233 14.53 9.78 3.50
C VAL A 233 14.15 8.32 3.37
N ASP A 234 15.15 7.44 3.35
CA ASP A 234 14.99 5.98 3.33
C ASP A 234 15.65 5.37 4.57
N PRO A 235 14.89 4.96 5.59
CA PRO A 235 15.42 4.28 6.76
C PRO A 235 15.68 2.80 6.54
N ARG A 236 15.38 2.26 5.36
CA ARG A 236 15.55 0.85 4.97
C ARG A 236 14.78 -0.11 5.88
N ASP A 237 13.59 0.26 6.31
CA ASP A 237 12.70 -0.58 7.14
C ASP A 237 12.30 -1.90 6.46
N TRP A 238 12.44 -1.95 5.14
CA TRP A 238 12.26 -3.14 4.31
C TRP A 238 13.34 -4.20 4.49
N ASP A 239 14.56 -3.82 4.90
CA ASP A 239 15.72 -4.71 5.11
C ASP A 239 15.70 -5.32 6.54
N THR A 240 14.67 -6.09 6.82
CA THR A 240 14.41 -6.66 8.15
C THR A 240 15.48 -7.63 8.65
N ALA A 241 16.42 -8.02 7.80
CA ALA A 241 17.56 -8.87 8.17
C ALA A 241 18.71 -8.07 8.81
N HIS A 242 18.83 -6.78 8.47
CA HIS A 242 19.98 -5.95 8.87
C HIS A 242 19.57 -4.65 9.58
N VAL A 243 18.28 -4.28 9.55
CA VAL A 243 17.78 -3.02 10.10
C VAL A 243 16.75 -3.32 11.19
N ASP A 244 17.02 -2.86 12.40
CA ASP A 244 16.13 -2.99 13.54
C ASP A 244 15.33 -1.70 13.80
N THR A 245 14.50 -1.71 14.83
CA THR A 245 13.67 -0.56 15.23
C THR A 245 14.52 0.68 15.53
N GLN A 246 15.68 0.53 16.15
CA GLN A 246 16.51 1.67 16.55
C GLN A 246 17.26 2.26 15.35
N ASP A 247 17.64 1.43 14.38
CA ASP A 247 18.25 1.88 13.13
C ASP A 247 17.28 2.74 12.33
N ILE A 248 16.01 2.32 12.21
CA ILE A 248 14.93 3.09 11.59
C ILE A 248 14.76 4.44 12.29
N VAL A 249 14.56 4.42 13.62
CA VAL A 249 14.41 5.64 14.44
C VAL A 249 15.59 6.57 14.27
N HIS A 250 16.81 6.05 14.37
CA HIS A 250 18.04 6.83 14.23
C HIS A 250 18.13 7.50 12.86
N THR A 251 17.88 6.74 11.79
CA THR A 251 17.95 7.26 10.42
C THR A 251 16.90 8.35 10.21
N VAL A 252 15.63 8.09 10.54
CA VAL A 252 14.56 9.09 10.38
C VAL A 252 14.88 10.36 11.14
N LEU A 253 15.19 10.29 12.43
CA LEU A 253 15.43 11.49 13.25
C LEU A 253 16.67 12.26 12.83
N ARG A 254 17.74 11.58 12.39
CA ARG A 254 18.99 12.21 12.01
C ARG A 254 18.91 12.88 10.63
N THR A 255 18.18 12.29 9.69
CA THR A 255 18.23 12.72 8.29
C THR A 255 17.06 13.59 7.86
N THR A 256 15.90 13.48 8.53
CA THR A 256 14.71 14.27 8.16
C THR A 256 14.96 15.77 8.26
N ARG A 257 14.58 16.48 7.22
CA ARG A 257 14.59 17.95 7.09
C ARG A 257 13.21 18.43 6.66
N ALA A 258 12.99 19.73 6.72
CA ALA A 258 11.77 20.32 6.19
C ALA A 258 11.59 19.95 4.71
N HIS A 259 10.35 19.63 4.36
CA HIS A 259 9.89 19.21 3.04
C HIS A 259 10.26 17.77 2.63
N ASP A 260 10.94 17.00 3.47
CA ASP A 260 11.26 15.61 3.14
C ASP A 260 10.02 14.74 3.00
N ILE A 261 10.15 13.75 2.11
CA ILE A 261 9.25 12.62 1.98
C ILE A 261 9.96 11.41 2.60
N ILE A 262 9.37 10.87 3.65
CA ILE A 262 9.90 9.71 4.40
C ILE A 262 9.27 8.45 3.84
N LEU A 263 10.10 7.49 3.44
CA LEU A 263 9.70 6.14 3.04
C LEU A 263 9.57 5.25 4.28
N GLU A 264 8.45 4.58 4.41
CA GLU A 264 8.23 3.45 5.30
C GLU A 264 7.32 2.45 4.58
N HIS A 265 7.13 1.26 5.14
CA HIS A 265 6.29 0.22 4.56
C HIS A 265 5.25 -0.31 5.56
N ASP A 266 4.02 -0.52 5.08
CA ASP A 266 2.98 -1.23 5.84
C ASP A 266 2.58 -2.57 5.21
N GLY A 267 3.26 -2.96 4.13
CA GLY A 267 3.10 -4.22 3.42
C GLY A 267 4.43 -4.84 2.97
N GLY A 268 4.38 -5.80 2.05
CA GLY A 268 5.57 -6.40 1.43
C GLY A 268 6.43 -7.28 2.35
N GLY A 269 5.99 -7.59 3.59
CA GLY A 269 6.73 -8.43 4.52
C GLY A 269 6.41 -8.20 5.98
N VAL A 270 7.34 -8.55 6.87
CA VAL A 270 7.19 -8.34 8.32
C VAL A 270 7.55 -6.89 8.66
N ARG A 271 6.59 -6.10 9.16
CA ARG A 271 6.74 -4.65 9.44
C ARG A 271 6.65 -4.29 10.93
N ARG A 272 6.93 -5.25 11.82
CA ARG A 272 6.92 -5.01 13.27
C ARG A 272 7.91 -3.92 13.70
N ASN A 273 9.09 -3.87 13.06
CA ASN A 273 10.12 -2.87 13.37
C ASN A 273 9.68 -1.48 12.91
N THR A 274 9.06 -1.37 11.74
CA THR A 274 8.44 -0.14 11.23
C THR A 274 7.40 0.39 12.20
N VAL A 275 6.42 -0.44 12.58
CA VAL A 275 5.35 -0.07 13.53
C VAL A 275 5.93 0.37 14.87
N ALA A 276 6.96 -0.33 15.39
CA ALA A 276 7.61 0.05 16.64
C ALA A 276 8.39 1.37 16.50
N ALA A 277 9.08 1.58 15.39
CA ALA A 277 9.83 2.81 15.13
C ALA A 277 8.93 4.04 15.00
N MET A 278 7.79 3.92 14.30
CA MET A 278 6.79 4.99 14.15
C MET A 278 6.30 5.52 15.50
N LYS A 279 6.06 4.65 16.48
CA LYS A 279 5.67 5.03 17.85
C LYS A 279 6.72 5.88 18.57
N ILE A 280 7.98 5.82 18.10
CA ILE A 280 9.11 6.55 18.72
C ILE A 280 9.43 7.83 17.94
N PHE A 281 9.56 7.77 16.62
CA PHE A 281 10.02 8.93 15.85
C PHE A 281 8.89 9.96 15.59
N ILE A 282 7.64 9.53 15.42
CA ILE A 282 6.52 10.47 15.15
C ILE A 282 6.38 11.51 16.28
N PRO A 283 6.22 11.14 17.56
CA PRO A 283 6.10 12.14 18.61
C PRO A 283 7.34 13.02 18.76
N LYS A 284 8.54 12.53 18.43
CA LYS A 284 9.76 13.33 18.47
C LYS A 284 9.79 14.37 17.35
N LEU A 285 9.44 14.00 16.12
CA LEU A 285 9.35 14.94 15.00
C LEU A 285 8.27 16.01 15.27
N ILE A 286 7.13 15.62 15.84
CA ILE A 286 6.10 16.59 16.26
C ILE A 286 6.66 17.56 17.33
N ALA A 287 7.39 17.07 18.33
CA ALA A 287 8.00 17.89 19.38
C ALA A 287 9.08 18.84 18.80
N GLU A 288 9.76 18.45 17.74
CA GLU A 288 10.69 19.29 16.98
C GLU A 288 9.96 20.31 16.07
N GLY A 289 8.64 20.29 16.03
CA GLY A 289 7.79 21.22 15.30
C GLY A 289 7.56 20.87 13.83
N TYR A 290 7.84 19.63 13.42
CA TYR A 290 7.46 19.16 12.08
C TYR A 290 5.93 18.97 11.98
N ASN A 291 5.39 19.30 10.80
CA ASN A 291 3.99 19.11 10.47
C ASN A 291 3.85 18.04 9.39
N PHE A 292 3.14 16.96 9.72
CA PHE A 292 2.91 15.87 8.77
C PHE A 292 1.76 16.21 7.83
N VAL A 293 2.02 16.10 6.53
CA VAL A 293 1.03 16.34 5.47
C VAL A 293 0.84 15.10 4.62
N ALA A 294 -0.39 14.84 4.19
CA ALA A 294 -0.67 13.90 3.12
C ALA A 294 -0.48 14.61 1.77
N MET A 295 0.10 13.93 0.79
CA MET A 295 0.39 14.49 -0.54
C MET A 295 -0.82 14.39 -1.48
#